data_93e2b2db3f8fe11c944cb92a0673a98d
#
_entry.id   93e2b2db3f8fe11c944cb92a0673a98d
#
_cell.length_a   1.000
_cell.length_b   1.000
_cell.length_c   1.000
_cell.angle_alpha   90.00
_cell.angle_beta   90.00
_cell.angle_gamma   90.00
#
_symmetry.space_group_name_H-M   'P 1'
#
loop_
_entity.id
_entity.type
_entity.pdbx_description
1 polymer ?
#
loop_
_entity_poly.entity_id
_entity_poly.type
_entity_poly.pdbx_seq_one_letter_code
_entity_poly.pdbx_strand_id
1 'polypeptide(L)'
;PEMVKAAYSSGVPALGVGAGNVPAFIDHTADVKLAVKRIFASKTFDNGVICASEQSIVAENCIKDQVIEAVKNEKGYILNDEEYAKLCKIFTRRPGSVNPAIVGRPATKIAAMAGIDVPADTRVLCYPEKGVGDEYPFSIEKLSPCLALYFEEDWRACCDRCIQLLQFVGIGHSLSMHTNDENVIREFALKKPVSRILVNTSSSQGGVGATTNLMPALTLGCGAVGGSATSDNVSPLNLINLRRVAYGVRE
;
A
#
# COMPACT_ATOMS: atom_id res chain seq x y z
N PRO A 1 -15.57 -1.24 0.50
CA PRO A 1 -16.16 -0.56 1.67
C PRO A 1 -17.65 -0.87 1.86
N GLU A 2 -18.52 -0.75 0.83
CA GLU A 2 -19.97 -0.95 0.98
C GLU A 2 -20.32 -2.41 1.30
N MET A 3 -19.69 -3.37 0.64
CA MET A 3 -19.86 -4.80 0.91
C MET A 3 -19.42 -5.18 2.33
N VAL A 4 -18.29 -4.61 2.81
CA VAL A 4 -17.81 -4.85 4.19
C VAL A 4 -18.80 -4.28 5.21
N LYS A 5 -19.32 -3.07 4.96
CA LYS A 5 -20.38 -2.48 5.79
C LYS A 5 -21.64 -3.34 5.82
N ALA A 6 -22.08 -3.82 4.66
CA ALA A 6 -23.24 -4.72 4.57
C ALA A 6 -23.00 -6.04 5.31
N ALA A 7 -21.82 -6.65 5.17
CA ALA A 7 -21.46 -7.87 5.89
C ALA A 7 -21.50 -7.68 7.41
N TYR A 8 -20.89 -6.62 7.94
CA TYR A 8 -20.95 -6.33 9.39
C TYR A 8 -22.36 -5.93 9.88
N SER A 9 -23.18 -5.37 9.00
CA SER A 9 -24.56 -5.01 9.34
C SER A 9 -25.54 -6.19 9.27
N SER A 10 -25.09 -7.36 8.81
CA SER A 10 -25.95 -8.57 8.69
C SER A 10 -26.35 -9.20 10.02
N GLY A 11 -25.69 -8.83 11.12
CA GLY A 11 -25.93 -9.41 12.45
C GLY A 11 -25.33 -10.81 12.66
N VAL A 12 -24.55 -11.32 11.70
CA VAL A 12 -23.81 -12.58 11.82
C VAL A 12 -22.31 -12.32 11.85
N PRO A 13 -21.49 -13.26 12.41
CA PRO A 13 -20.04 -13.11 12.37
C PRO A 13 -19.52 -12.91 10.94
N ALA A 14 -18.73 -11.88 10.74
CA ALA A 14 -18.16 -11.53 9.45
C ALA A 14 -16.69 -11.12 9.61
N LEU A 15 -15.86 -11.41 8.60
CA LEU A 15 -14.44 -11.04 8.50
C LEU A 15 -14.29 -10.16 7.27
N GLY A 16 -14.54 -8.87 7.43
CA GLY A 16 -14.35 -7.87 6.40
C GLY A 16 -13.00 -7.16 6.52
N VAL A 17 -12.47 -6.69 5.40
CA VAL A 17 -11.21 -5.94 5.34
C VAL A 17 -11.41 -4.60 4.65
N GLY A 18 -10.71 -3.57 5.15
CA GLY A 18 -10.73 -2.23 4.58
C GLY A 18 -9.91 -2.10 3.29
N ALA A 19 -9.97 -0.92 2.68
CA ALA A 19 -9.08 -0.54 1.58
C ALA A 19 -7.62 -0.49 2.08
N GLY A 20 -6.67 -0.80 1.19
CA GLY A 20 -5.25 -0.65 1.46
C GLY A 20 -4.70 0.59 0.75
N ASN A 21 -3.92 1.40 1.45
CA ASN A 21 -3.18 2.52 0.86
C ASN A 21 -1.74 2.48 1.37
N VAL A 22 -1.04 1.40 1.02
CA VAL A 22 0.26 1.03 1.59
C VAL A 22 1.33 2.03 1.19
N PRO A 23 1.89 2.84 2.11
CA PRO A 23 3.10 3.59 1.83
C PRO A 23 4.32 2.66 1.91
N ALA A 24 5.26 2.82 0.99
CA ALA A 24 6.57 2.17 1.01
C ALA A 24 7.63 3.19 1.43
N PHE A 25 8.09 3.10 2.65
CA PHE A 25 9.16 3.93 3.16
C PHE A 25 10.53 3.42 2.71
N ILE A 26 11.42 4.32 2.30
CA ILE A 26 12.82 4.03 1.97
C ILE A 26 13.72 5.06 2.65
N ASP A 27 14.62 4.62 3.51
CA ASP A 27 15.63 5.49 4.11
C ASP A 27 17.01 5.34 3.46
N HIS A 28 17.94 6.21 3.88
CA HIS A 28 19.31 6.25 3.34
C HIS A 28 20.15 5.01 3.68
N THR A 29 19.73 4.17 4.63
CA THR A 29 20.43 2.93 4.99
C THR A 29 20.05 1.76 4.09
N ALA A 30 18.99 1.92 3.29
CA ALA A 30 18.47 0.87 2.41
C ALA A 30 19.35 0.67 1.17
N ASP A 31 19.34 -0.55 0.63
CA ASP A 31 19.69 -0.76 -0.78
C ASP A 31 18.53 -0.24 -1.65
N VAL A 32 18.65 1.00 -2.10
CA VAL A 32 17.61 1.72 -2.85
C VAL A 32 17.22 0.98 -4.13
N LYS A 33 18.18 0.41 -4.86
CA LYS A 33 17.91 -0.34 -6.11
C LYS A 33 17.09 -1.58 -5.83
N LEU A 34 17.46 -2.33 -4.80
CA LEU A 34 16.74 -3.52 -4.38
C LEU A 34 15.36 -3.18 -3.81
N ALA A 35 15.24 -2.09 -3.04
CA ALA A 35 13.97 -1.59 -2.52
C ALA A 35 12.98 -1.28 -3.65
N VAL A 36 13.38 -0.47 -4.63
CA VAL A 36 12.54 -0.13 -5.78
C VAL A 36 12.19 -1.36 -6.61
N LYS A 37 13.13 -2.28 -6.84
CA LYS A 37 12.87 -3.55 -7.53
C LYS A 37 11.78 -4.37 -6.82
N ARG A 38 11.82 -4.47 -5.48
CA ARG A 38 10.81 -5.17 -4.67
C ARG A 38 9.45 -4.48 -4.75
N ILE A 39 9.42 -3.15 -4.65
CA ILE A 39 8.20 -2.35 -4.78
C ILE A 39 7.58 -2.56 -6.17
N PHE A 40 8.37 -2.54 -7.23
CA PHE A 40 7.88 -2.75 -8.60
C PHE A 40 7.38 -4.18 -8.82
N ALA A 41 8.08 -5.19 -8.29
CA ALA A 41 7.61 -6.57 -8.34
C ALA A 41 6.25 -6.74 -7.65
N SER A 42 6.07 -6.10 -6.50
CA SER A 42 4.80 -6.05 -5.78
C SER A 42 3.72 -5.29 -6.55
N LYS A 43 4.05 -4.09 -7.05
CA LYS A 43 3.11 -3.20 -7.73
C LYS A 43 2.63 -3.72 -9.08
N THR A 44 3.46 -4.48 -9.78
CA THR A 44 3.09 -5.08 -11.07
C THR A 44 2.48 -6.47 -10.95
N PHE A 45 2.54 -7.08 -9.76
CA PHE A 45 1.84 -8.33 -9.50
C PHE A 45 0.33 -8.10 -9.63
N ASP A 46 -0.30 -8.87 -10.50
CA ASP A 46 -1.72 -8.72 -10.85
C ASP A 46 -2.15 -7.26 -11.16
N ASN A 47 -1.27 -6.52 -11.84
CA ASN A 47 -1.46 -5.10 -12.14
C ASN A 47 -1.85 -4.24 -10.92
N GLY A 48 -1.34 -4.57 -9.74
CA GLY A 48 -1.53 -3.78 -8.53
C GLY A 48 -2.91 -3.87 -7.88
N VAL A 49 -3.69 -4.90 -8.17
CA VAL A 49 -5.04 -5.10 -7.60
C VAL A 49 -4.98 -5.56 -6.14
N ILE A 50 -3.89 -6.22 -5.72
CA ILE A 50 -3.74 -6.67 -4.34
C ILE A 50 -3.76 -5.47 -3.40
N CYS A 51 -4.63 -5.49 -2.38
CA CYS A 51 -4.80 -4.40 -1.41
C CYS A 51 -3.53 -4.12 -0.58
N ALA A 52 -2.63 -5.09 -0.46
CA ALA A 52 -1.30 -4.92 0.16
C ALA A 52 -0.24 -4.39 -0.82
N SER A 53 -0.57 -4.12 -2.09
CA SER A 53 0.35 -3.51 -3.05
C SER A 53 0.66 -2.08 -2.64
N GLU A 54 1.92 -1.68 -2.79
CA GLU A 54 2.39 -0.34 -2.47
C GLU A 54 1.63 0.71 -3.33
N GLN A 55 1.23 1.80 -2.70
CA GLN A 55 0.50 2.88 -3.36
C GLN A 55 1.36 4.14 -3.50
N SER A 56 2.39 4.27 -2.68
CA SER A 56 3.34 5.38 -2.73
C SER A 56 4.73 4.92 -2.30
N ILE A 57 5.75 5.60 -2.82
CA ILE A 57 7.11 5.60 -2.27
C ILE A 57 7.25 6.88 -1.45
N VAL A 58 7.68 6.75 -0.19
CA VAL A 58 8.01 7.85 0.70
C VAL A 58 9.48 7.71 1.08
N ALA A 59 10.33 8.58 0.58
CA ALA A 59 11.78 8.47 0.72
C ALA A 59 12.41 9.76 1.24
N GLU A 60 13.56 9.62 1.88
CA GLU A 60 14.35 10.78 2.29
C GLU A 60 14.92 11.53 1.09
N ASN A 61 14.95 12.84 1.15
CA ASN A 61 15.47 13.71 0.07
C ASN A 61 16.92 13.40 -0.29
N CYS A 62 17.75 12.97 0.66
CA CYS A 62 19.16 12.66 0.41
C CYS A 62 19.38 11.49 -0.57
N ILE A 63 18.36 10.61 -0.75
CA ILE A 63 18.40 9.49 -1.70
C ILE A 63 17.47 9.69 -2.91
N LYS A 64 16.86 10.85 -3.06
CA LYS A 64 15.86 11.14 -4.10
C LYS A 64 16.35 10.75 -5.50
N ASP A 65 17.54 11.20 -5.89
CA ASP A 65 18.06 10.94 -7.23
C ASP A 65 18.29 9.44 -7.46
N GLN A 66 18.73 8.72 -6.42
CA GLN A 66 18.89 7.26 -6.48
C GLN A 66 17.55 6.55 -6.66
N VAL A 67 16.49 7.00 -5.97
CA VAL A 67 15.13 6.47 -6.12
C VAL A 67 14.61 6.73 -7.54
N ILE A 68 14.76 7.96 -8.05
CA ILE A 68 14.33 8.34 -9.40
C ILE A 68 15.05 7.51 -10.48
N GLU A 69 16.36 7.32 -10.33
CA GLU A 69 17.13 6.46 -11.23
C GLU A 69 16.68 5.00 -11.17
N ALA A 70 16.49 4.46 -9.96
CA ALA A 70 16.02 3.09 -9.78
C ALA A 70 14.61 2.88 -10.36
N VAL A 71 13.70 3.85 -10.19
CA VAL A 71 12.36 3.84 -10.81
C VAL A 71 12.46 3.74 -12.34
N LYS A 72 13.32 4.55 -12.97
CA LYS A 72 13.52 4.51 -14.43
C LYS A 72 14.12 3.18 -14.90
N ASN A 73 15.09 2.65 -14.16
CA ASN A 73 15.73 1.37 -14.46
C ASN A 73 14.73 0.19 -14.39
N GLU A 74 13.75 0.25 -13.49
CA GLU A 74 12.66 -0.72 -13.39
C GLU A 74 11.50 -0.45 -14.37
N LYS A 75 11.70 0.43 -15.38
CA LYS A 75 10.70 0.81 -16.38
C LYS A 75 9.49 1.57 -15.80
N GLY A 76 9.73 2.34 -14.76
CA GLY A 76 8.79 3.34 -14.28
C GLY A 76 8.81 4.57 -15.18
N TYR A 77 7.65 5.07 -15.55
CA TYR A 77 7.49 6.32 -16.28
C TYR A 77 7.07 7.42 -15.33
N ILE A 78 7.87 8.48 -15.24
CA ILE A 78 7.57 9.62 -14.38
C ILE A 78 6.82 10.66 -15.19
N LEU A 79 5.54 10.84 -14.86
CA LEU A 79 4.65 11.79 -15.51
C LEU A 79 5.10 13.23 -15.25
N ASN A 80 5.00 14.08 -16.25
CA ASN A 80 5.04 15.52 -16.07
C ASN A 80 3.67 16.07 -15.65
N ASP A 81 3.58 17.38 -15.32
CA ASP A 81 2.36 17.99 -14.79
C ASP A 81 1.19 17.95 -15.79
N GLU A 82 1.46 18.08 -17.10
CA GLU A 82 0.41 17.99 -18.14
C GLU A 82 -0.14 16.57 -18.26
N GLU A 83 0.74 15.56 -18.27
CA GLU A 83 0.38 14.16 -18.33
C GLU A 83 -0.39 13.74 -17.08
N TYR A 84 0.08 14.19 -15.91
CA TYR A 84 -0.61 13.96 -14.65
C TYR A 84 -2.02 14.57 -14.68
N ALA A 85 -2.17 15.81 -15.14
CA ALA A 85 -3.48 16.45 -15.27
C ALA A 85 -4.42 15.70 -16.24
N LYS A 86 -3.89 15.13 -17.34
CA LYS A 86 -4.67 14.26 -18.23
C LYS A 86 -5.10 12.98 -17.52
N LEU A 87 -4.18 12.34 -16.80
CA LEU A 87 -4.47 11.10 -16.07
C LEU A 87 -5.50 11.33 -14.96
N CYS A 88 -5.43 12.43 -14.23
CA CYS A 88 -6.39 12.77 -13.16
C CYS A 88 -7.83 12.85 -13.65
N LYS A 89 -8.08 13.24 -14.90
CA LYS A 89 -9.43 13.30 -15.49
C LYS A 89 -10.12 11.94 -15.58
N ILE A 90 -9.34 10.86 -15.68
CA ILE A 90 -9.86 9.50 -15.76
C ILE A 90 -9.60 8.69 -14.49
N PHE A 91 -8.80 9.21 -13.55
CA PHE A 91 -8.27 8.46 -12.43
C PHE A 91 -9.29 8.23 -11.32
N THR A 92 -10.03 9.26 -10.96
CA THR A 92 -11.09 9.19 -9.94
C THR A 92 -12.46 9.36 -10.57
N ARG A 93 -13.43 8.62 -10.08
CA ARG A 93 -14.83 8.76 -10.48
C ARG A 93 -15.59 9.71 -9.56
N ARG A 94 -15.22 9.75 -8.30
CA ARG A 94 -15.71 10.64 -7.24
C ARG A 94 -14.59 10.80 -6.20
N PRO A 95 -14.59 11.84 -5.36
CA PRO A 95 -13.60 12.02 -4.31
C PRO A 95 -13.34 10.74 -3.51
N GLY A 96 -12.07 10.41 -3.27
CA GLY A 96 -11.65 9.21 -2.53
C GLY A 96 -11.92 7.85 -3.21
N SER A 97 -12.34 7.82 -4.49
CA SER A 97 -12.67 6.57 -5.17
C SER A 97 -12.03 6.48 -6.55
N VAL A 98 -11.17 5.47 -6.75
CA VAL A 98 -10.56 5.18 -8.04
C VAL A 98 -11.62 4.79 -9.07
N ASN A 99 -11.38 5.14 -10.33
CA ASN A 99 -12.24 4.75 -11.44
C ASN A 99 -12.10 3.24 -11.72
N PRO A 100 -13.20 2.46 -11.64
CA PRO A 100 -13.15 1.02 -11.91
C PRO A 100 -12.59 0.67 -13.31
N ALA A 101 -12.67 1.57 -14.28
CA ALA A 101 -12.18 1.31 -15.64
C ALA A 101 -10.65 1.14 -15.72
N ILE A 102 -9.89 1.68 -14.76
CA ILE A 102 -8.42 1.56 -14.71
C ILE A 102 -7.93 0.46 -13.77
N VAL A 103 -8.80 -0.07 -12.91
CA VAL A 103 -8.44 -1.12 -11.94
C VAL A 103 -7.94 -2.37 -12.67
N GLY A 104 -6.76 -2.87 -12.26
CA GLY A 104 -6.15 -4.06 -12.84
C GLY A 104 -5.69 -3.91 -14.30
N ARG A 105 -5.64 -2.69 -14.85
CA ARG A 105 -5.13 -2.47 -16.21
C ARG A 105 -3.62 -2.27 -16.20
N PRO A 106 -2.89 -2.72 -17.23
CA PRO A 106 -1.48 -2.41 -17.41
C PRO A 106 -1.23 -0.89 -17.51
N ALA A 107 -0.06 -0.45 -17.06
CA ALA A 107 0.34 0.98 -17.09
C ALA A 107 0.19 1.62 -18.48
N THR A 108 0.64 0.93 -19.53
CA THR A 108 0.52 1.39 -20.93
C THR A 108 -0.94 1.57 -21.37
N LYS A 109 -1.84 0.71 -20.91
CA LYS A 109 -3.28 0.84 -21.22
C LYS A 109 -3.89 2.04 -20.52
N ILE A 110 -3.52 2.27 -19.25
CA ILE A 110 -3.97 3.44 -18.48
C ILE A 110 -3.47 4.73 -19.12
N ALA A 111 -2.19 4.78 -19.51
CA ALA A 111 -1.61 5.93 -20.21
C ALA A 111 -2.35 6.21 -21.52
N ALA A 112 -2.60 5.21 -22.35
CA ALA A 112 -3.37 5.36 -23.59
C ALA A 112 -4.80 5.87 -23.36
N MET A 113 -5.49 5.41 -22.31
CA MET A 113 -6.82 5.91 -21.93
C MET A 113 -6.80 7.39 -21.54
N ALA A 114 -5.68 7.89 -21.00
CA ALA A 114 -5.49 9.29 -20.67
C ALA A 114 -4.95 10.14 -21.86
N GLY A 115 -4.66 9.52 -23.00
CA GLY A 115 -4.03 10.20 -24.15
C GLY A 115 -2.56 10.60 -23.83
N ILE A 116 -1.83 9.71 -23.16
CA ILE A 116 -0.41 9.86 -22.81
C ILE A 116 0.38 8.78 -23.55
N ASP A 117 1.41 9.20 -24.29
CA ASP A 117 2.34 8.28 -24.94
C ASP A 117 3.47 7.89 -23.99
N VAL A 118 3.64 6.60 -23.77
CA VAL A 118 4.69 6.04 -22.93
C VAL A 118 5.40 4.89 -23.67
N PRO A 119 6.67 4.59 -23.32
CA PRO A 119 7.37 3.42 -23.86
C PRO A 119 6.55 2.13 -23.68
N ALA A 120 6.61 1.23 -24.66
CA ALA A 120 5.83 -0.01 -24.65
C ALA A 120 6.18 -0.95 -23.49
N ASP A 121 7.38 -0.82 -22.93
CA ASP A 121 7.87 -1.59 -21.78
C ASP A 121 7.60 -0.89 -20.43
N THR A 122 6.80 0.18 -20.40
CA THR A 122 6.44 0.89 -19.16
C THR A 122 5.64 -0.03 -18.23
N ARG A 123 6.16 -0.22 -17.02
CA ARG A 123 5.58 -1.10 -16.00
C ARG A 123 4.70 -0.37 -14.99
N VAL A 124 5.09 0.85 -14.61
CA VAL A 124 4.41 1.65 -13.58
C VAL A 124 4.41 3.12 -13.98
N LEU A 125 3.30 3.81 -13.79
CA LEU A 125 3.19 5.26 -13.92
C LEU A 125 3.45 5.90 -12.56
N CYS A 126 4.43 6.80 -12.49
CA CYS A 126 4.83 7.45 -11.25
C CYS A 126 4.62 8.96 -11.34
N TYR A 127 4.28 9.60 -10.22
CA TYR A 127 4.19 11.06 -10.15
C TYR A 127 4.70 11.58 -8.80
N PRO A 128 5.56 12.61 -8.78
CA PRO A 128 5.97 13.30 -7.56
C PRO A 128 4.80 14.09 -6.98
N GLU A 129 4.06 13.49 -6.02
CA GLU A 129 2.88 14.10 -5.43
C GLU A 129 3.28 15.08 -4.32
N LYS A 130 2.50 16.17 -4.18
CA LYS A 130 2.84 17.27 -3.27
C LYS A 130 2.17 17.14 -1.90
N GLY A 131 1.02 16.49 -1.83
CA GLY A 131 0.20 16.42 -0.64
C GLY A 131 -0.62 15.15 -0.52
N VAL A 132 -1.49 15.13 0.47
CA VAL A 132 -2.42 14.03 0.75
C VAL A 132 -3.83 14.61 0.88
N GLY A 133 -4.80 14.02 0.24
CA GLY A 133 -6.19 14.45 0.25
C GLY A 133 -6.85 14.40 -1.12
N ASP A 134 -8.10 14.83 -1.20
CA ASP A 134 -8.89 14.76 -2.43
C ASP A 134 -8.32 15.61 -3.59
N GLU A 135 -7.52 16.63 -3.27
CA GLU A 135 -6.81 17.47 -4.24
C GLU A 135 -5.60 16.77 -4.86
N TYR A 136 -5.20 15.65 -4.29
CA TYR A 136 -4.03 14.87 -4.68
C TYR A 136 -4.43 13.43 -5.04
N PRO A 137 -4.95 13.20 -6.25
CA PRO A 137 -5.55 11.91 -6.64
C PRO A 137 -4.62 10.70 -6.49
N PHE A 138 -3.30 10.89 -6.55
CA PHE A 138 -2.35 9.80 -6.32
C PHE A 138 -2.11 9.48 -4.84
N SER A 139 -2.73 10.18 -3.90
CA SER A 139 -2.65 9.89 -2.47
C SER A 139 -3.59 8.78 -1.98
N ILE A 140 -4.48 8.25 -2.83
CA ILE A 140 -5.43 7.18 -2.49
C ILE A 140 -4.95 5.80 -2.93
N GLU A 141 -5.70 4.75 -2.54
CA GLU A 141 -5.55 3.40 -3.09
C GLU A 141 -5.89 3.39 -4.59
N LYS A 142 -5.02 2.84 -5.43
CA LYS A 142 -5.09 2.96 -6.90
C LYS A 142 -5.55 1.69 -7.58
N LEU A 143 -5.28 0.51 -6.99
CA LEU A 143 -5.58 -0.81 -7.54
C LEU A 143 -5.13 -0.96 -9.00
N SER A 144 -4.00 -0.36 -9.32
CA SER A 144 -3.43 -0.26 -10.66
C SER A 144 -1.93 0.04 -10.57
N PRO A 145 -1.12 -0.18 -11.62
CA PRO A 145 0.31 0.09 -11.61
C PRO A 145 0.63 1.59 -11.70
N CYS A 146 0.15 2.34 -10.70
CA CYS A 146 0.42 3.76 -10.50
C CYS A 146 0.99 3.98 -9.09
N LEU A 147 2.02 4.81 -8.94
CA LEU A 147 2.68 5.15 -7.67
C LEU A 147 2.82 6.66 -7.49
N ALA A 148 2.47 7.15 -6.31
CA ALA A 148 2.89 8.48 -5.86
C ALA A 148 4.34 8.42 -5.35
N LEU A 149 5.11 9.48 -5.57
CA LEU A 149 6.45 9.64 -5.02
C LEU A 149 6.44 10.84 -4.08
N TYR A 150 6.86 10.63 -2.84
CA TYR A 150 7.05 11.66 -1.84
C TYR A 150 8.50 11.68 -1.40
N PHE A 151 9.06 12.89 -1.23
CA PHE A 151 10.43 13.07 -0.78
C PHE A 151 10.43 14.06 0.38
N GLU A 152 10.87 13.61 1.53
CA GLU A 152 10.83 14.36 2.78
C GLU A 152 12.25 14.60 3.33
N GLU A 153 12.39 15.54 4.24
CA GLU A 153 13.69 15.99 4.74
C GLU A 153 14.47 14.86 5.43
N ASP A 154 13.80 14.09 6.28
CA ASP A 154 14.38 12.99 7.04
C ASP A 154 13.38 11.85 7.26
N TRP A 155 13.82 10.77 7.89
CA TRP A 155 12.96 9.61 8.18
C TRP A 155 11.77 9.94 9.09
N ARG A 156 11.85 11.00 9.95
CA ARG A 156 10.73 11.42 10.80
C ARG A 156 9.64 12.08 9.99
N ALA A 157 10.03 12.98 9.10
CA ALA A 157 9.10 13.59 8.15
C ALA A 157 8.48 12.52 7.21
N CYS A 158 9.26 11.53 6.75
CA CYS A 158 8.74 10.36 6.04
C CYS A 158 7.73 9.58 6.89
N CYS A 159 8.03 9.40 8.18
CA CYS A 159 7.13 8.75 9.13
C CYS A 159 5.78 9.47 9.20
N ASP A 160 5.80 10.81 9.32
CA ASP A 160 4.59 11.63 9.39
C ASP A 160 3.81 11.59 8.06
N ARG A 161 4.49 11.62 6.93
CA ARG A 161 3.86 11.44 5.60
C ARG A 161 3.16 10.09 5.48
N CYS A 162 3.79 9.01 5.93
CA CYS A 162 3.17 7.69 5.97
C CYS A 162 1.91 7.67 6.85
N ILE A 163 1.92 8.35 8.00
CA ILE A 163 0.74 8.48 8.88
C ILE A 163 -0.39 9.23 8.15
N GLN A 164 -0.09 10.36 7.50
CA GLN A 164 -1.08 11.14 6.74
C GLN A 164 -1.76 10.29 5.66
N LEU A 165 -0.97 9.53 4.89
CA LEU A 165 -1.49 8.64 3.85
C LEU A 165 -2.40 7.57 4.43
N LEU A 166 -1.98 6.91 5.53
CA LEU A 166 -2.75 5.86 6.19
C LEU A 166 -4.03 6.40 6.85
N GLN A 167 -4.01 7.61 7.41
CA GLN A 167 -5.17 8.24 8.02
C GLN A 167 -6.19 8.71 6.98
N PHE A 168 -5.73 9.12 5.80
CA PHE A 168 -6.61 9.52 4.72
C PHE A 168 -7.35 8.31 4.13
N VAL A 169 -6.61 7.24 3.80
CA VAL A 169 -7.16 5.95 3.34
C VAL A 169 -6.23 4.84 3.80
N GLY A 170 -6.75 3.68 4.19
CA GLY A 170 -5.96 2.48 4.45
C GLY A 170 -5.52 2.27 5.89
N ILE A 171 -6.08 3.03 6.84
CA ILE A 171 -5.82 2.83 8.26
C ILE A 171 -6.08 1.37 8.68
N GLY A 172 -5.17 0.82 9.46
CA GLY A 172 -5.26 -0.57 9.93
C GLY A 172 -4.67 -1.61 8.97
N HIS A 173 -4.44 -1.31 7.68
CA HIS A 173 -4.06 -2.33 6.71
C HIS A 173 -2.57 -2.72 6.81
N SER A 174 -1.71 -2.12 6.05
CA SER A 174 -0.28 -2.49 5.96
C SER A 174 0.61 -1.28 5.64
N LEU A 175 1.89 -1.42 5.98
CA LEU A 175 2.97 -0.53 5.59
C LEU A 175 4.16 -1.36 5.14
N SER A 176 4.85 -0.94 4.10
CA SER A 176 6.13 -1.48 3.66
C SER A 176 7.26 -0.54 4.04
N MET A 177 8.40 -1.08 4.43
CA MET A 177 9.58 -0.28 4.71
C MET A 177 10.85 -0.98 4.28
N HIS A 178 11.78 -0.18 3.74
CA HIS A 178 13.10 -0.61 3.32
C HIS A 178 14.14 0.21 4.09
N THR A 179 14.78 -0.41 5.05
CA THR A 179 15.75 0.19 5.97
C THR A 179 16.62 -0.88 6.61
N ASN A 180 17.81 -0.52 7.02
CA ASN A 180 18.70 -1.36 7.85
C ASN A 180 18.87 -0.78 9.26
N ASP A 181 18.12 0.27 9.64
CA ASP A 181 18.15 0.86 10.99
C ASP A 181 17.03 0.28 11.87
N GLU A 182 17.41 -0.56 12.82
CA GLU A 182 16.50 -1.20 13.80
C GLU A 182 15.75 -0.17 14.67
N ASN A 183 16.33 1.02 14.93
CA ASN A 183 15.63 2.07 15.68
C ASN A 183 14.49 2.65 14.85
N VAL A 184 14.71 2.86 13.54
CA VAL A 184 13.67 3.33 12.62
C VAL A 184 12.55 2.27 12.51
N ILE A 185 12.89 0.99 12.39
CA ILE A 185 11.92 -0.10 12.37
C ILE A 185 11.06 -0.06 13.64
N ARG A 186 11.70 0.06 14.80
CA ARG A 186 11.02 0.11 16.10
C ARG A 186 10.08 1.32 16.22
N GLU A 187 10.55 2.51 15.82
CA GLU A 187 9.75 3.74 15.87
C GLU A 187 8.51 3.63 14.96
N PHE A 188 8.68 3.08 13.75
CA PHE A 188 7.56 2.83 12.87
C PHE A 188 6.58 1.81 13.46
N ALA A 189 7.08 0.72 14.05
CA ALA A 189 6.24 -0.32 14.65
C ALA A 189 5.39 0.23 15.81
N LEU A 190 5.92 1.17 16.58
CA LEU A 190 5.21 1.79 17.71
C LEU A 190 4.18 2.84 17.28
N LYS A 191 4.39 3.53 16.16
CA LYS A 191 3.60 4.72 15.78
C LYS A 191 2.58 4.46 14.68
N LYS A 192 2.76 3.41 13.85
CA LYS A 192 1.90 3.22 12.68
C LYS A 192 0.59 2.52 13.03
N PRO A 193 -0.54 3.09 12.62
CA PRO A 193 -1.86 2.50 12.82
C PRO A 193 -2.15 1.43 11.74
N VAL A 194 -1.34 0.38 11.69
CA VAL A 194 -1.46 -0.73 10.74
C VAL A 194 -1.33 -2.07 11.44
N SER A 195 -1.90 -3.11 10.83
CA SER A 195 -1.82 -4.48 11.35
C SER A 195 -0.55 -5.22 10.91
N ARG A 196 0.12 -4.72 9.85
CA ARG A 196 1.35 -5.33 9.28
C ARG A 196 2.36 -4.26 8.92
N ILE A 197 3.61 -4.49 9.32
CA ILE A 197 4.78 -3.76 8.83
C ILE A 197 5.69 -4.77 8.16
N LEU A 198 5.95 -4.56 6.86
CA LEU A 198 6.69 -5.49 6.02
C LEU A 198 8.07 -4.90 5.75
N VAL A 199 9.09 -5.49 6.35
CA VAL A 199 10.45 -4.97 6.31
C VAL A 199 11.26 -5.68 5.23
N ASN A 200 11.88 -4.88 4.34
CA ASN A 200 12.80 -5.36 3.32
C ASN A 200 12.26 -6.48 2.42
N THR A 201 10.97 -6.42 2.09
CA THR A 201 10.29 -7.37 1.18
C THR A 201 9.27 -6.65 0.31
N SER A 202 8.82 -7.29 -0.78
CA SER A 202 7.68 -6.85 -1.58
C SER A 202 6.41 -6.88 -0.74
N SER A 203 5.63 -5.80 -0.70
CA SER A 203 4.48 -5.73 0.20
C SER A 203 3.37 -6.72 -0.16
N SER A 204 3.05 -6.90 -1.44
CA SER A 204 2.03 -7.89 -1.86
C SER A 204 2.41 -9.30 -1.43
N GLN A 205 3.62 -9.76 -1.78
CA GLN A 205 4.09 -11.11 -1.48
C GLN A 205 4.35 -11.29 0.02
N GLY A 206 4.91 -10.28 0.68
CA GLY A 206 5.15 -10.32 2.13
C GLY A 206 3.86 -10.34 2.94
N GLY A 207 2.90 -9.52 2.56
CA GLY A 207 1.60 -9.42 3.24
C GLY A 207 0.78 -10.69 3.16
N VAL A 208 0.77 -11.36 2.00
CA VAL A 208 0.06 -12.65 1.84
C VAL A 208 0.84 -13.86 2.38
N GLY A 209 2.01 -13.64 2.97
CA GLY A 209 2.81 -14.71 3.59
C GLY A 209 3.73 -15.48 2.63
N ALA A 210 3.91 -15.02 1.39
CA ALA A 210 4.76 -15.73 0.41
C ALA A 210 6.27 -15.51 0.64
N THR A 211 6.66 -14.37 1.23
CA THR A 211 8.07 -14.01 1.49
C THR A 211 8.34 -13.70 2.96
N THR A 212 7.37 -13.97 3.83
CA THR A 212 7.46 -13.78 5.29
C THR A 212 6.90 -15.00 6.00
N ASN A 213 7.03 -15.04 7.34
CA ASN A 213 6.43 -16.09 8.17
C ASN A 213 4.98 -15.77 8.59
N LEU A 214 4.32 -14.79 7.94
CA LEU A 214 2.89 -14.59 8.15
C LEU A 214 2.08 -15.76 7.62
N MET A 215 0.93 -16.04 8.24
CA MET A 215 0.03 -17.09 7.76
C MET A 215 -0.39 -16.79 6.30
N PRO A 216 -0.24 -17.74 5.38
CA PRO A 216 -0.66 -17.55 4.00
C PRO A 216 -2.16 -17.23 3.89
N ALA A 217 -2.50 -16.04 3.38
CA ALA A 217 -3.87 -15.61 3.19
C ALA A 217 -3.98 -14.47 2.17
N LEU A 218 -5.12 -14.38 1.49
CA LEU A 218 -5.48 -13.24 0.65
C LEU A 218 -6.41 -12.25 1.37
N THR A 219 -6.97 -12.65 2.52
CA THR A 219 -7.80 -11.78 3.36
C THR A 219 -6.96 -11.25 4.51
N LEU A 220 -6.60 -9.97 4.44
CA LEU A 220 -5.67 -9.31 5.36
C LEU A 220 -6.45 -8.40 6.32
N GLY A 221 -6.73 -8.87 7.53
CA GLY A 221 -7.47 -8.11 8.54
C GLY A 221 -6.80 -6.77 8.87
N CYS A 222 -7.62 -5.74 9.09
CA CYS A 222 -7.15 -4.38 9.37
C CYS A 222 -7.22 -4.00 10.86
N GLY A 223 -7.59 -4.95 11.74
CA GLY A 223 -7.74 -4.73 13.16
C GLY A 223 -8.84 -3.73 13.52
N ALA A 224 -9.03 -3.50 14.81
CA ALA A 224 -10.05 -2.59 15.31
C ALA A 224 -9.83 -1.15 14.81
N VAL A 225 -8.60 -0.70 14.68
CA VAL A 225 -8.27 0.63 14.17
C VAL A 225 -8.72 0.83 12.72
N GLY A 226 -8.73 -0.24 11.92
CA GLY A 226 -9.22 -0.25 10.55
C GLY A 226 -10.69 -0.66 10.41
N GLY A 227 -11.42 -0.80 11.53
CA GLY A 227 -12.83 -1.23 11.55
C GLY A 227 -13.03 -2.69 11.16
N SER A 228 -12.00 -3.55 11.31
CA SER A 228 -12.05 -4.98 11.06
C SER A 228 -12.23 -5.79 12.35
N ALA A 229 -12.85 -6.96 12.23
CA ALA A 229 -13.01 -7.89 13.35
C ALA A 229 -11.71 -8.57 13.80
N THR A 230 -10.68 -8.57 12.95
CA THR A 230 -9.36 -9.15 13.24
C THR A 230 -8.24 -8.38 12.55
N SER A 231 -7.03 -8.46 13.11
CA SER A 231 -5.78 -8.02 12.49
C SER A 231 -5.03 -9.15 11.78
N ASP A 232 -5.54 -10.38 11.85
CA ASP A 232 -4.86 -11.56 11.32
C ASP A 232 -4.82 -11.60 9.79
N ASN A 233 -3.89 -12.38 9.28
CA ASN A 233 -4.05 -13.02 7.99
C ASN A 233 -5.12 -14.11 8.17
N VAL A 234 -6.32 -13.88 7.61
CA VAL A 234 -7.49 -14.73 7.87
C VAL A 234 -7.27 -16.13 7.26
N SER A 235 -7.41 -17.14 8.10
CA SER A 235 -7.31 -18.55 7.75
C SER A 235 -8.56 -19.32 8.19
N PRO A 236 -8.69 -20.61 7.84
CA PRO A 236 -9.79 -21.43 8.36
C PRO A 236 -9.90 -21.44 9.88
N LEU A 237 -8.81 -21.20 10.62
CA LEU A 237 -8.84 -21.13 12.09
C LEU A 237 -9.69 -19.97 12.62
N ASN A 238 -9.82 -18.89 11.86
CA ASN A 238 -10.66 -17.74 12.23
C ASN A 238 -12.17 -18.05 12.13
N LEU A 239 -12.54 -19.17 11.48
CA LEU A 239 -13.92 -19.64 11.31
C LEU A 239 -14.27 -20.81 12.24
N ILE A 240 -13.30 -21.31 13.02
CA ILE A 240 -13.53 -22.43 13.95
C ILE A 240 -14.17 -21.90 15.23
N ASN A 241 -15.28 -22.56 15.63
CA ASN A 241 -15.90 -22.30 16.93
C ASN A 241 -15.14 -23.04 18.03
N LEU A 242 -14.36 -22.32 18.83
CA LEU A 242 -13.57 -22.88 19.93
C LEU A 242 -14.42 -23.09 21.18
N ARG A 243 -14.56 -24.35 21.63
CA ARG A 243 -15.15 -24.68 22.94
C ARG A 243 -14.02 -24.89 23.95
N ARG A 244 -14.15 -24.25 25.10
CA ARG A 244 -13.18 -24.36 26.20
C ARG A 244 -13.78 -25.13 27.36
N VAL A 245 -13.00 -26.05 27.93
CA VAL A 245 -13.31 -26.70 29.22
C VAL A 245 -12.30 -26.14 30.23
N ALA A 246 -12.82 -25.55 31.30
CA ALA A 246 -11.98 -24.97 32.35
C ALA A 246 -12.24 -25.66 33.67
N TYR A 247 -11.20 -26.05 34.38
CA TYR A 247 -11.25 -26.63 35.69
C TYR A 247 -10.92 -25.58 36.76
N GLY A 248 -11.59 -25.67 37.92
CA GLY A 248 -11.25 -24.83 39.07
C GLY A 248 -9.85 -25.16 39.60
N VAL A 249 -9.00 -24.14 39.75
CA VAL A 249 -7.62 -24.26 40.24
C VAL A 249 -7.35 -23.37 41.46
N ARG A 250 -8.33 -22.62 41.91
CA ARG A 250 -8.25 -21.72 43.09
C ARG A 250 -9.60 -21.77 43.80
N GLU A 251 -9.54 -21.77 45.17
CA GLU A 251 -10.68 -21.57 46.06
C GLU A 251 -10.74 -20.12 46.52
#